data_b5f93cea29afdaea7c83beaa32ef9aa4
#
_entry.id   b5f93cea29afdaea7c83beaa32ef9aa4
#
_cell.length_a   1.000
_cell.length_b   1.000
_cell.length_c   1.000
_cell.angle_alpha   90.00
_cell.angle_beta   90.00
_cell.angle_gamma   90.00
#
_symmetry.space_group_name_H-M   'P 1'
#
loop_
_entity.id
_entity.type
_entity.pdbx_description
1 polymer ?
#
loop_
_entity_poly.entity_id
_entity_poly.type
_entity_poly.pdbx_seq_one_letter_code
_entity_poly.pdbx_strand_id
1 'polypeptide(L)'
;MTLTSSSGKLVIAISSSALFDLTESDAVFKNKGLKAYSKYQIENENNILEKGEAFNLTKKLLEINKNNKEQLVEVILLSRNSADTGLRVFNSINHYKLDITRAAFSGGSSPVSY
;
A
#
# COMPACT_ATOMS: atom_id res chain seq x y z
N MET A 1 -8.04 -4.95 6.53
CA MET A 1 -7.65 -6.03 5.59
C MET A 1 -8.88 -6.82 5.18
N THR A 2 -9.05 -7.04 3.92
CA THR A 2 -10.18 -7.79 3.38
C THR A 2 -9.67 -9.03 2.67
N LEU A 3 -10.29 -10.17 2.92
CA LEU A 3 -9.93 -11.45 2.33
C LEU A 3 -11.04 -11.92 1.39
N THR A 4 -10.67 -12.30 0.17
CA THR A 4 -11.59 -12.97 -0.74
C THR A 4 -10.87 -14.14 -1.42
N SER A 5 -11.63 -15.08 -1.95
CA SER A 5 -11.09 -16.23 -2.67
C SER A 5 -11.73 -16.29 -4.04
N SER A 6 -10.92 -16.45 -5.09
CA SER A 6 -11.40 -16.54 -6.46
C SER A 6 -10.48 -17.48 -7.23
N SER A 7 -11.05 -18.47 -7.90
CA SER A 7 -10.29 -19.43 -8.73
C SER A 7 -9.14 -20.11 -7.97
N GLY A 8 -9.35 -20.44 -6.71
CA GLY A 8 -8.34 -21.07 -5.87
C GLY A 8 -7.24 -20.13 -5.37
N LYS A 9 -7.28 -18.85 -5.74
CA LYS A 9 -6.32 -17.86 -5.31
C LYS A 9 -6.90 -17.03 -4.17
N LEU A 10 -6.12 -16.80 -3.11
CA LEU A 10 -6.49 -15.93 -2.01
C LEU A 10 -6.14 -14.49 -2.36
N VAL A 11 -7.13 -13.61 -2.39
CA VAL A 11 -6.93 -12.18 -2.66
C VAL A 11 -7.08 -11.41 -1.36
N ILE A 12 -6.08 -10.62 -1.02
CA ILE A 12 -6.02 -9.84 0.21
C ILE A 12 -5.89 -8.37 -0.15
N ALA A 13 -6.84 -7.55 0.31
CA ALA A 13 -6.74 -6.11 0.16
C ALA A 13 -6.19 -5.52 1.46
N ILE A 14 -5.15 -4.70 1.35
CA ILE A 14 -4.47 -4.12 2.50
C ILE A 14 -4.31 -2.61 2.30
N SER A 15 -4.59 -1.83 3.34
CA SER A 15 -4.42 -0.38 3.23
C SER A 15 -2.94 0.01 3.31
N SER A 16 -2.59 1.11 2.66
CA SER A 16 -1.24 1.64 2.73
C SER A 16 -0.84 2.00 4.16
N SER A 17 -1.80 2.47 4.98
CA SER A 17 -1.54 2.81 6.39
C SER A 17 -1.33 1.60 7.29
N ALA A 18 -1.78 0.41 6.88
CA ALA A 18 -1.48 -0.83 7.58
C ALA A 18 -0.13 -1.41 7.15
N LEU A 19 0.19 -1.28 5.87
CA LEU A 19 1.44 -1.79 5.31
C LEU A 19 2.66 -0.98 5.74
N PHE A 20 2.53 0.35 5.77
CA PHE A 20 3.60 1.28 6.13
C PHE A 20 3.16 2.23 7.22
N ASP A 21 4.14 2.78 7.95
CA ASP A 21 3.89 3.83 8.94
C ASP A 21 3.76 5.18 8.22
N LEU A 22 2.54 5.71 8.16
CA LEU A 22 2.22 6.99 7.54
C LEU A 22 1.95 8.09 8.56
N THR A 23 2.37 7.91 9.80
CA THR A 23 2.07 8.85 10.90
C THR A 23 2.49 10.28 10.59
N GLU A 24 3.69 10.48 10.06
CA GLU A 24 4.18 11.82 9.73
C GLU A 24 3.36 12.47 8.61
N SER A 25 3.07 11.70 7.56
CA SER A 25 2.26 12.19 6.43
C SER A 25 0.86 12.56 6.88
N ASP A 26 0.26 11.72 7.72
CA ASP A 26 -1.09 11.97 8.25
C ASP A 26 -1.11 13.21 9.13
N ALA A 27 -0.05 13.45 9.90
CA ALA A 27 0.07 14.66 10.72
C ALA A 27 0.12 15.92 9.85
N VAL A 28 0.82 15.88 8.73
CA VAL A 28 0.85 17.00 7.77
C VAL A 28 -0.55 17.27 7.23
N PHE A 29 -1.28 16.22 6.86
CA PHE A 29 -2.65 16.37 6.36
C PHE A 29 -3.56 17.02 7.41
N LYS A 30 -3.54 16.51 8.65
CA LYS A 30 -4.39 17.02 9.73
C LYS A 30 -4.08 18.46 10.10
N ASN A 31 -2.81 18.83 10.10
CA ASN A 31 -2.38 20.15 10.59
C ASN A 31 -2.31 21.21 9.50
N LYS A 32 -2.07 20.83 8.25
CA LYS A 32 -1.80 21.77 7.16
C LYS A 32 -2.68 21.58 5.92
N GLY A 33 -3.47 20.52 5.87
CA GLY A 33 -4.42 20.27 4.81
C GLY A 33 -3.86 19.52 3.61
N LEU A 34 -4.72 19.31 2.60
CA LEU A 34 -4.42 18.47 1.44
C LEU A 34 -3.28 18.98 0.59
N LYS A 35 -3.25 20.30 0.33
CA LYS A 35 -2.22 20.88 -0.53
C LYS A 35 -0.81 20.69 0.05
N ALA A 36 -0.67 20.96 1.35
CA ALA A 36 0.59 20.76 2.05
C ALA A 36 0.96 19.28 2.12
N TYR A 37 -0.01 18.41 2.29
CA TYR A 37 0.17 16.96 2.26
C TYR A 37 0.71 16.48 0.90
N SER A 38 0.11 16.93 -0.19
CA SER A 38 0.55 16.56 -1.54
C SER A 38 1.99 17.00 -1.80
N LYS A 39 2.31 18.23 -1.41
CA LYS A 39 3.68 18.76 -1.53
C LYS A 39 4.66 17.93 -0.71
N TYR A 40 4.31 17.61 0.53
CA TYR A 40 5.13 16.79 1.41
C TYR A 40 5.42 15.41 0.80
N GLN A 41 4.42 14.75 0.27
CA GLN A 41 4.60 13.43 -0.34
C GLN A 41 5.48 13.48 -1.59
N ILE A 42 5.32 14.49 -2.42
CA ILE A 42 6.15 14.67 -3.62
C ILE A 42 7.60 14.96 -3.23
N GLU A 43 7.84 15.84 -2.27
CA GLU A 43 9.18 16.17 -1.80
C GLU A 43 9.88 14.98 -1.14
N ASN A 44 9.11 14.06 -0.57
CA ASN A 44 9.64 12.89 0.14
C ASN A 44 9.45 11.59 -0.66
N GLU A 45 9.18 11.67 -1.96
CA GLU A 45 8.89 10.48 -2.77
C GLU A 45 9.99 9.43 -2.76
N ASN A 46 11.23 9.84 -2.58
CA ASN A 46 12.38 8.93 -2.51
C ASN A 46 12.75 8.52 -1.08
N ASN A 47 12.06 9.06 -0.08
CA ASN A 47 12.27 8.68 1.31
C ASN A 47 11.41 7.47 1.63
N ILE A 48 12.08 6.34 1.86
CA ILE A 48 11.39 5.05 2.07
C ILE A 48 10.59 5.10 3.36
N LEU A 49 9.35 4.64 3.30
CA LEU A 49 8.46 4.58 4.46
C LEU A 49 8.90 3.48 5.42
N GLU A 50 8.70 3.72 6.71
CA GLU A 50 8.93 2.69 7.72
C GLU A 50 7.84 1.62 7.63
N LYS A 51 8.14 0.44 8.14
CA LYS A 51 7.22 -0.70 8.14
C LYS A 51 6.04 -0.43 9.08
N GLY A 52 4.83 -0.72 8.60
CA GLY A 52 3.62 -0.64 9.39
C GLY A 52 3.31 -1.96 10.09
N GLU A 53 2.17 -1.97 10.79
CA GLU A 53 1.77 -3.13 11.60
C GLU A 53 1.56 -4.40 10.77
N ALA A 54 1.04 -4.28 9.56
CA ALA A 54 0.75 -5.41 8.70
C ALA A 54 1.90 -5.78 7.76
N PHE A 55 3.05 -5.12 7.84
CA PHE A 55 4.15 -5.37 6.92
C PHE A 55 4.65 -6.81 6.99
N ASN A 56 4.94 -7.30 8.19
CA ASN A 56 5.50 -8.64 8.36
C ASN A 56 4.52 -9.72 7.93
N LEU A 57 3.24 -9.56 8.24
CA LEU A 57 2.21 -10.50 7.80
C LEU A 57 2.11 -10.54 6.29
N THR A 58 2.10 -9.36 5.65
CA THR A 58 2.02 -9.25 4.19
C THR A 58 3.22 -9.92 3.53
N LYS A 59 4.41 -9.69 4.06
CA LYS A 59 5.63 -10.30 3.53
C LYS A 59 5.57 -11.81 3.62
N LYS A 60 5.11 -12.36 4.76
CA LYS A 60 4.96 -13.80 4.93
C LYS A 60 3.94 -14.40 3.97
N LEU A 61 2.82 -13.71 3.74
CA LEU A 61 1.81 -14.17 2.79
C LEU A 61 2.35 -14.20 1.36
N LEU A 62 3.11 -13.18 0.98
CA LEU A 62 3.72 -13.15 -0.36
C LEU A 62 4.81 -14.21 -0.53
N GLU A 63 5.48 -14.61 0.53
CA GLU A 63 6.49 -15.68 0.49
C GLU A 63 5.90 -17.05 0.14
N ILE A 64 4.60 -17.24 0.38
CA ILE A 64 3.91 -18.47 -0.04
C ILE A 64 4.03 -18.68 -1.55
N ASN A 65 3.98 -17.61 -2.33
CA ASN A 65 4.06 -17.68 -3.79
C ASN A 65 5.44 -18.15 -4.27
N LYS A 66 6.49 -17.87 -3.52
CA LYS A 66 7.86 -18.24 -3.93
C LYS A 66 8.10 -19.73 -3.95
N ASN A 67 7.35 -20.48 -3.14
CA ASN A 67 7.51 -21.92 -3.02
C ASN A 67 6.52 -22.71 -3.88
N ASN A 68 5.73 -22.03 -4.70
CA ASN A 68 4.68 -22.63 -5.51
C ASN A 68 4.82 -22.17 -6.96
N LYS A 69 4.46 -23.04 -7.90
CA LYS A 69 4.50 -22.72 -9.32
C LYS A 69 3.42 -21.72 -9.73
N GLU A 70 2.30 -21.72 -9.01
CA GLU A 70 1.19 -20.82 -9.26
C GLU A 70 1.14 -19.77 -8.15
N GLN A 71 0.64 -18.58 -8.50
CA GLN A 71 0.40 -17.54 -7.51
C GLN A 71 -0.82 -17.93 -6.68
N LEU A 72 -0.60 -18.28 -5.41
CA LEU A 72 -1.66 -18.67 -4.48
C LEU A 72 -2.23 -17.48 -3.70
N VAL A 73 -1.45 -16.43 -3.54
CA VAL A 73 -1.84 -15.24 -2.80
C VAL A 73 -1.61 -14.01 -3.69
N GLU A 74 -2.60 -13.16 -3.77
CA GLU A 74 -2.47 -11.84 -4.40
C GLU A 74 -2.78 -10.77 -3.36
N VAL A 75 -1.88 -9.79 -3.21
CA VAL A 75 -2.10 -8.65 -2.33
C VAL A 75 -2.41 -7.43 -3.20
N ILE A 76 -3.52 -6.76 -2.89
CA ILE A 76 -3.94 -5.53 -3.53
C ILE A 76 -3.77 -4.41 -2.51
N LEU A 77 -3.05 -3.37 -2.89
CA LEU A 77 -2.87 -2.20 -2.05
C LEU A 77 -4.05 -1.24 -2.24
N LEU A 78 -4.65 -0.80 -1.14
CA LEU A 78 -5.68 0.24 -1.15
C LEU A 78 -5.09 1.51 -0.56
N SER A 79 -5.15 2.61 -1.31
CA SER A 79 -4.61 3.87 -0.87
C SER A 79 -5.58 5.01 -1.17
N ARG A 80 -5.64 5.99 -0.26
CA ARG A 80 -6.41 7.22 -0.47
C ARG A 80 -5.62 8.26 -1.26
N ASN A 81 -4.32 8.03 -1.46
CA ASN A 81 -3.51 8.96 -2.23
C ASN A 81 -3.86 8.88 -3.70
N SER A 82 -3.71 9.99 -4.42
CA SER A 82 -3.73 9.98 -5.87
C SER A 82 -2.46 9.30 -6.38
N ALA A 83 -2.41 8.99 -7.69
CA ALA A 83 -1.24 8.34 -8.28
C ALA A 83 0.03 9.19 -8.09
N ASP A 84 -0.09 10.53 -8.16
CA ASP A 84 1.06 11.43 -8.00
C ASP A 84 1.62 11.41 -6.58
N THR A 85 0.77 11.37 -5.57
CA THR A 85 1.19 11.35 -4.17
C THR A 85 1.44 9.93 -3.67
N GLY A 86 1.00 8.94 -4.44
CA GLY A 86 1.23 7.52 -4.13
C GLY A 86 2.61 7.02 -4.51
N LEU A 87 3.43 7.81 -5.20
CA LEU A 87 4.74 7.38 -5.68
C LEU A 87 5.65 6.94 -4.54
N ARG A 88 5.61 7.64 -3.40
CA ARG A 88 6.39 7.27 -2.22
C ARG A 88 6.05 5.86 -1.73
N VAL A 89 4.77 5.49 -1.75
CA VAL A 89 4.31 4.15 -1.38
C VAL A 89 4.85 3.11 -2.36
N PHE A 90 4.77 3.37 -3.66
CA PHE A 90 5.31 2.46 -4.67
C PHE A 90 6.83 2.31 -4.57
N ASN A 91 7.55 3.42 -4.34
CA ASN A 91 9.00 3.37 -4.15
C ASN A 91 9.36 2.53 -2.93
N SER A 92 8.57 2.63 -1.86
CA SER A 92 8.78 1.82 -0.66
C SER A 92 8.50 0.34 -0.92
N ILE A 93 7.45 0.01 -1.66
CA ILE A 93 7.15 -1.36 -2.08
C ILE A 93 8.33 -1.95 -2.84
N ASN A 94 8.89 -1.19 -3.78
CA ASN A 94 10.03 -1.64 -4.57
C ASN A 94 11.29 -1.79 -3.72
N HIS A 95 11.51 -0.88 -2.78
CA HIS A 95 12.65 -0.95 -1.87
C HIS A 95 12.63 -2.23 -1.03
N TYR A 96 11.47 -2.57 -0.48
CA TYR A 96 11.33 -3.77 0.34
C TYR A 96 11.11 -5.04 -0.49
N LYS A 97 11.06 -4.92 -1.83
CA LYS A 97 10.88 -6.03 -2.76
C LYS A 97 9.60 -6.84 -2.49
N LEU A 98 8.53 -6.13 -2.18
CA LEU A 98 7.21 -6.75 -2.01
C LEU A 98 6.59 -6.99 -3.40
N ASP A 99 6.08 -8.20 -3.60
CA ASP A 99 5.44 -8.57 -4.87
C ASP A 99 3.98 -8.14 -4.90
N ILE A 100 3.74 -6.83 -4.83
CA ILE A 100 2.43 -6.23 -4.92
C ILE A 100 2.33 -5.56 -6.28
N THR A 101 1.48 -6.09 -7.15
CA THR A 101 1.38 -5.64 -8.55
C THR A 101 0.14 -4.81 -8.83
N ARG A 102 -0.82 -4.78 -7.90
CA ARG A 102 -2.08 -4.05 -8.08
C ARG A 102 -2.30 -3.08 -6.94
N ALA A 103 -2.78 -1.89 -7.30
CA ALA A 103 -3.11 -0.86 -6.33
C ALA A 103 -4.36 -0.12 -6.78
N ALA A 104 -5.17 0.32 -5.82
CA ALA A 104 -6.34 1.14 -6.07
C ALA A 104 -6.20 2.44 -5.28
N PHE A 105 -6.40 3.56 -5.97
CA PHE A 105 -6.32 4.90 -5.38
C PHE A 105 -7.70 5.54 -5.39
N SER A 106 -8.14 6.04 -4.25
CA SER A 106 -9.45 6.66 -4.12
C SER A 106 -9.43 8.18 -4.20
N GLY A 107 -8.25 8.80 -4.17
CA GLY A 107 -8.13 10.25 -4.19
C GLY A 107 -8.75 10.93 -2.98
N GLY A 108 -8.89 10.21 -1.88
CA GLY A 108 -9.48 10.72 -0.66
C GLY A 108 -10.93 10.31 -0.45
N SER A 109 -11.60 9.76 -1.46
CA SER A 109 -12.94 9.20 -1.31
C SER A 109 -12.85 7.74 -0.87
N SER A 110 -13.98 7.16 -0.47
CA SER A 110 -14.01 5.74 -0.11
C SER A 110 -13.69 4.89 -1.33
N PRO A 111 -12.87 3.82 -1.18
CA PRO A 111 -12.62 2.91 -2.27
C PRO A 111 -13.93 2.25 -2.71
N VAL A 112 -14.20 2.28 -3.99
CA VAL A 112 -15.29 1.52 -4.56
C VAL A 112 -14.74 0.20 -5.08
N SER A 113 -15.63 -0.75 -5.38
CA SER A 113 -15.19 -2.03 -5.92
C SER A 113 -14.51 -1.84 -7.28
N TYR A 114 -13.39 -2.47 -7.41
CA TYR A 114 -12.58 -2.42 -8.61
C TYR A 114 -12.50 -3.80 -9.27
#